data_a1290af0e30e64692d09bba52eabf830
#
_entry.id   a1290af0e30e64692d09bba52eabf830
#
_cell.length_a   1.000
_cell.length_b   1.000
_cell.length_c   1.000
_cell.angle_alpha   90.00
_cell.angle_beta   90.00
_cell.angle_gamma   90.00
#
_symmetry.space_group_name_H-M   'P 1'
#
loop_
_entity.id
_entity.type
_entity.pdbx_description
1 polymer ?
#
loop_
_entity_poly.entity_id
_entity_poly.type
_entity_poly.pdbx_seq_one_letter_code
_entity_poly.pdbx_strand_id
1 'polypeptide(L)'
;DGGYHIRLYRSSTIDGNYLDAAGNSAIFTSTTNQAERGIKLFGNYDFSSFDGVGYKSGGHNSVFRDTDGQRYLVYHTRFNNGTDYHEVRVHQQFLNQDGWPVTAVYEYLGSQISSTGYNLLEMAGTYELVNHGTDASTANVGMLTTQRVSLNTDGTITGAYTGTWSYQSGTYY
;
A
#
# COMPACT_ATOMS: atom_id res chain seq x y z
N ASP A 1 -9.86 -7.19 -16.93
CA ASP A 1 -8.81 -7.79 -16.09
C ASP A 1 -8.23 -6.88 -15.01
N GLY A 2 -8.96 -5.97 -14.43
CA GLY A 2 -8.46 -5.02 -13.46
C GLY A 2 -8.59 -5.44 -11.99
N GLY A 3 -9.07 -6.64 -11.67
CA GLY A 3 -9.25 -7.11 -10.30
C GLY A 3 -8.03 -7.76 -9.66
N TYR A 4 -6.92 -7.87 -10.38
CA TYR A 4 -5.70 -8.44 -9.84
C TYR A 4 -5.07 -7.48 -8.84
N HIS A 5 -4.78 -7.96 -7.62
CA HIS A 5 -4.26 -7.16 -6.51
C HIS A 5 -3.52 -8.05 -5.52
N ILE A 6 -2.76 -7.45 -4.62
CA ILE A 6 -1.95 -8.16 -3.63
C ILE A 6 -2.60 -8.00 -2.25
N ARG A 7 -2.70 -9.13 -1.52
CA ARG A 7 -3.17 -9.16 -0.13
C ARG A 7 -2.13 -9.81 0.77
N LEU A 8 -2.12 -9.38 2.03
CA LEU A 8 -1.17 -9.83 3.04
C LEU A 8 -1.86 -10.64 4.13
N TYR A 9 -1.15 -11.67 4.53
CA TYR A 9 -1.41 -12.50 5.70
C TYR A 9 -0.08 -12.81 6.35
N ARG A 10 -0.09 -13.12 7.64
CA ARG A 10 1.12 -13.56 8.35
C ARG A 10 0.85 -14.75 9.24
N SER A 11 1.91 -15.50 9.55
CA SER A 11 1.93 -16.58 10.52
C SER A 11 3.21 -16.51 11.34
N SER A 12 3.18 -17.06 12.55
CA SER A 12 4.38 -17.25 13.39
C SER A 12 5.21 -18.45 12.99
N THR A 13 4.65 -19.37 12.18
CA THR A 13 5.35 -20.57 11.66
C THR A 13 5.10 -20.71 10.17
N ILE A 14 6.04 -21.32 9.46
CA ILE A 14 5.99 -21.42 8.00
C ILE A 14 4.81 -22.29 7.50
N ASP A 15 4.40 -23.25 8.30
CA ASP A 15 3.31 -24.19 8.04
C ASP A 15 2.05 -23.90 8.86
N GLY A 16 2.02 -22.78 9.58
CA GLY A 16 0.91 -22.41 10.43
C GLY A 16 -0.24 -21.73 9.72
N ASN A 17 -1.25 -21.35 10.49
CA ASN A 17 -2.35 -20.56 9.99
C ASN A 17 -1.89 -19.15 9.65
N TYR A 18 -2.04 -18.77 8.39
CA TYR A 18 -1.81 -17.41 7.95
C TYR A 18 -3.08 -16.58 8.19
N LEU A 19 -2.94 -15.51 8.96
CA LEU A 19 -4.05 -14.65 9.38
C LEU A 19 -3.79 -13.20 8.91
N ASP A 20 -4.86 -12.48 8.63
CA ASP A 20 -4.83 -11.03 8.44
C ASP A 20 -4.82 -10.29 9.79
N ALA A 21 -4.82 -8.96 9.76
CA ALA A 21 -4.80 -8.14 10.97
C ALA A 21 -6.09 -8.26 11.81
N ALA A 22 -7.20 -8.68 11.22
CA ALA A 22 -8.46 -8.94 11.91
C ALA A 22 -8.58 -10.39 12.41
N GLY A 23 -7.57 -11.24 12.16
CA GLY A 23 -7.56 -12.64 12.56
C GLY A 23 -8.27 -13.59 11.57
N ASN A 24 -8.63 -13.13 10.38
CA ASN A 24 -9.25 -13.99 9.37
C ASN A 24 -8.19 -14.85 8.68
N SER A 25 -8.52 -16.11 8.47
CA SER A 25 -7.63 -17.08 7.81
C SER A 25 -7.46 -16.80 6.33
N ALA A 26 -6.24 -17.04 5.82
CA ALA A 26 -5.93 -17.05 4.39
C ALA A 26 -6.52 -18.26 3.64
N ILE A 27 -7.13 -19.20 4.34
CA ILE A 27 -7.78 -20.35 3.71
C ILE A 27 -9.15 -19.93 3.17
N PHE A 28 -9.29 -20.03 1.85
CA PHE A 28 -10.52 -19.71 1.13
C PHE A 28 -11.31 -20.97 0.82
N THR A 29 -12.62 -20.85 0.92
CA THR A 29 -13.58 -21.84 0.46
C THR A 29 -14.47 -21.22 -0.62
N SER A 30 -15.32 -21.99 -1.25
CA SER A 30 -16.26 -21.49 -2.27
C SER A 30 -17.25 -20.43 -1.74
N THR A 31 -17.44 -20.38 -0.41
CA THR A 31 -18.33 -19.42 0.26
C THR A 31 -17.58 -18.25 0.90
N THR A 32 -16.26 -18.21 0.81
CA THR A 32 -15.47 -17.16 1.43
C THR A 32 -15.65 -15.85 0.68
N ASN A 33 -16.04 -14.81 1.39
CA ASN A 33 -16.01 -13.46 0.86
C ASN A 33 -14.58 -12.93 0.90
N GLN A 34 -13.96 -12.83 -0.27
CA GLN A 34 -12.58 -12.39 -0.39
C GLN A 34 -12.37 -10.92 0.01
N ALA A 35 -13.40 -10.08 -0.16
CA ALA A 35 -13.31 -8.66 0.21
C ALA A 35 -13.15 -8.44 1.72
N GLU A 36 -13.56 -9.41 2.53
CA GLU A 36 -13.49 -9.34 3.99
C GLU A 36 -12.18 -9.87 4.58
N ARG A 37 -11.26 -10.36 3.75
CA ARG A 37 -10.06 -11.07 4.20
C ARG A 37 -8.78 -10.54 3.60
N GLY A 38 -7.75 -10.53 4.40
CA GLY A 38 -6.41 -10.06 4.04
C GLY A 38 -6.28 -8.54 3.99
N ILE A 39 -5.10 -8.06 4.31
CA ILE A 39 -4.77 -6.65 4.15
C ILE A 39 -4.50 -6.41 2.66
N LYS A 40 -5.37 -5.67 2.00
CA LYS A 40 -5.17 -5.28 0.60
C LYS A 40 -4.03 -4.27 0.53
N LEU A 41 -2.90 -4.69 -0.01
CA LEU A 41 -1.69 -3.86 -0.06
C LEU A 41 -1.86 -2.70 -1.04
N PHE A 42 -2.38 -3.01 -2.22
CA PHE A 42 -2.84 -2.02 -3.20
C PHE A 42 -3.77 -2.68 -4.23
N GLY A 43 -4.54 -1.84 -4.91
CA GLY A 43 -5.35 -2.19 -6.08
C GLY A 43 -4.97 -1.32 -7.27
N ASN A 44 -5.93 -0.98 -8.12
CA ASN A 44 -5.73 -0.02 -9.19
C ASN A 44 -5.76 1.40 -8.62
N TYR A 45 -4.76 2.20 -8.92
CA TYR A 45 -4.69 3.57 -8.38
C TYR A 45 -3.97 4.53 -9.32
N ASP A 46 -4.33 5.79 -9.18
CA ASP A 46 -3.75 6.90 -9.91
C ASP A 46 -3.47 8.06 -8.94
N PHE A 47 -2.28 8.63 -9.04
CA PHE A 47 -1.89 9.84 -8.33
C PHE A 47 -1.77 10.99 -9.32
N SER A 48 -1.96 12.22 -8.87
CA SER A 48 -1.89 13.39 -9.74
C SER A 48 -0.56 13.51 -10.48
N SER A 49 0.51 12.99 -9.87
CA SER A 49 1.87 12.95 -10.46
C SER A 49 2.07 11.87 -11.53
N PHE A 50 1.09 10.99 -11.76
CA PHE A 50 1.18 9.95 -12.79
C PHE A 50 0.66 10.40 -14.16
N ASP A 51 0.26 11.66 -14.30
CA ASP A 51 -0.24 12.25 -15.55
C ASP A 51 -1.38 11.44 -16.20
N GLY A 52 -2.26 10.85 -15.36
CA GLY A 52 -3.38 10.03 -15.80
C GLY A 52 -3.01 8.60 -16.23
N VAL A 53 -1.77 8.18 -16.02
CA VAL A 53 -1.30 6.81 -16.32
C VAL A 53 -1.13 6.03 -15.01
N GLY A 54 -2.24 5.73 -14.36
CA GLY A 54 -2.26 4.99 -13.10
C GLY A 54 -1.86 3.52 -13.25
N TYR A 55 -1.49 2.92 -12.12
CA TYR A 55 -1.12 1.51 -12.01
C TYR A 55 -2.36 0.63 -11.92
N LYS A 56 -2.33 -0.49 -12.63
CA LYS A 56 -3.46 -1.39 -12.80
C LYS A 56 -3.01 -2.85 -12.74
N SER A 57 -3.84 -3.69 -12.11
CA SER A 57 -3.63 -5.15 -12.11
C SER A 57 -2.26 -5.58 -11.58
N GLY A 58 -1.80 -4.97 -10.50
CA GLY A 58 -0.52 -5.33 -9.87
C GLY A 58 -0.56 -6.71 -9.23
N GLY A 59 0.45 -7.55 -9.52
CA GLY A 59 0.52 -8.90 -8.97
C GLY A 59 1.78 -9.67 -9.38
N HIS A 60 1.72 -11.02 -9.26
CA HIS A 60 2.84 -11.93 -9.50
C HIS A 60 4.10 -11.46 -8.77
N ASN A 61 3.94 -11.21 -7.49
CA ASN A 61 4.92 -10.51 -6.67
C ASN A 61 5.94 -11.43 -6.01
N SER A 62 7.08 -10.85 -5.71
CA SER A 62 8.09 -11.37 -4.80
C SER A 62 8.52 -10.28 -3.83
N VAL A 63 9.10 -10.66 -2.69
CA VAL A 63 9.68 -9.73 -1.73
C VAL A 63 11.16 -9.99 -1.64
N PHE A 64 11.94 -8.94 -1.75
CA PHE A 64 13.38 -8.95 -1.56
C PHE A 64 13.74 -8.19 -0.29
N ARG A 65 14.65 -8.76 0.50
CA ARG A 65 15.26 -8.07 1.63
C ARG A 65 16.75 -7.96 1.40
N ASP A 66 17.24 -6.74 1.39
CA ASP A 66 18.66 -6.46 1.20
C ASP A 66 19.48 -6.73 2.48
N THR A 67 20.79 -6.75 2.32
CA THR A 67 21.76 -6.99 3.40
C THR A 67 21.73 -5.91 4.48
N ASP A 68 21.32 -4.68 4.14
CA ASP A 68 21.10 -3.57 5.07
C ASP A 68 19.75 -3.63 5.79
N GLY A 69 18.92 -4.64 5.46
CA GLY A 69 17.62 -4.87 6.07
C GLY A 69 16.45 -4.17 5.37
N GLN A 70 16.71 -3.38 4.34
CA GLN A 70 15.65 -2.77 3.53
C GLN A 70 14.84 -3.84 2.80
N ARG A 71 13.55 -3.57 2.61
CA ARG A 71 12.61 -4.49 1.96
C ARG A 71 12.04 -3.86 0.72
N TYR A 72 11.84 -4.71 -0.28
CA TYR A 72 11.32 -4.29 -1.58
C TYR A 72 10.26 -5.27 -2.05
N LEU A 73 9.16 -4.73 -2.57
CA LEU A 73 8.17 -5.49 -3.31
C LEU A 73 8.53 -5.40 -4.79
N VAL A 74 8.74 -6.54 -5.42
CA VAL A 74 8.94 -6.67 -6.87
C VAL A 74 7.69 -7.31 -7.43
N TYR A 75 7.06 -6.67 -8.40
CA TYR A 75 5.82 -7.15 -8.99
C TYR A 75 5.66 -6.66 -10.43
N HIS A 76 4.76 -7.26 -11.18
CA HIS A 76 4.35 -6.68 -12.45
C HIS A 76 3.11 -5.81 -12.28
N THR A 77 2.99 -4.80 -13.13
CA THR A 77 1.80 -3.98 -13.24
C THR A 77 1.51 -3.65 -14.69
N ARG A 78 0.26 -3.34 -14.96
CA ARG A 78 -0.21 -2.71 -16.20
C ARG A 78 -0.48 -1.25 -15.93
N PHE A 79 -0.76 -0.50 -16.98
CA PHE A 79 -1.05 0.93 -16.90
C PHE A 79 -2.38 1.24 -17.52
N ASN A 80 -3.00 2.33 -17.06
CA ASN A 80 -4.28 2.81 -17.60
C ASN A 80 -4.08 3.62 -18.88
N ASN A 81 -3.34 3.06 -19.84
CA ASN A 81 -2.95 3.69 -21.10
C ASN A 81 -3.55 3.01 -22.34
N GLY A 82 -4.55 2.14 -22.14
CA GLY A 82 -5.20 1.41 -23.24
C GLY A 82 -4.43 0.22 -23.78
N THR A 83 -3.26 -0.12 -23.21
CA THR A 83 -2.49 -1.30 -23.59
C THR A 83 -2.60 -2.41 -22.55
N ASP A 84 -2.20 -3.63 -22.95
CA ASP A 84 -2.08 -4.79 -22.07
C ASP A 84 -0.63 -5.13 -21.71
N TYR A 85 0.30 -4.26 -22.01
CA TYR A 85 1.70 -4.47 -21.64
C TYR A 85 1.89 -4.47 -20.14
N HIS A 86 2.76 -5.37 -19.68
CA HIS A 86 3.15 -5.47 -18.29
C HIS A 86 4.59 -4.98 -18.14
N GLU A 87 4.83 -4.28 -17.07
CA GLU A 87 6.18 -3.88 -16.68
C GLU A 87 6.46 -4.30 -15.25
N VAL A 88 7.73 -4.58 -14.97
CA VAL A 88 8.17 -4.83 -13.59
C VAL A 88 8.33 -3.50 -12.87
N ARG A 89 7.86 -3.47 -11.62
CA ARG A 89 8.06 -2.34 -10.70
C ARG A 89 8.66 -2.85 -9.41
N VAL A 90 9.46 -1.99 -8.81
CA VAL A 90 10.05 -2.20 -7.50
C VAL A 90 9.61 -1.07 -6.59
N HIS A 91 8.96 -1.40 -5.49
CA HIS A 91 8.56 -0.44 -4.48
C HIS A 91 9.19 -0.79 -3.15
N GLN A 92 9.69 0.20 -2.43
CA GLN A 92 10.22 -0.02 -1.10
C GLN A 92 9.10 -0.35 -0.12
N GLN A 93 9.38 -1.24 0.82
CA GLN A 93 8.46 -1.61 1.88
C GLN A 93 9.01 -1.23 3.25
N PHE A 94 8.10 -0.79 4.10
CA PHE A 94 8.33 -0.47 5.50
C PHE A 94 7.49 -1.37 6.38
N LEU A 95 7.81 -1.46 7.65
CA LEU A 95 6.91 -2.07 8.63
C LEU A 95 6.23 -0.94 9.40
N ASN A 96 4.91 -1.04 9.56
CA ASN A 96 4.21 -0.17 10.49
C ASN A 96 4.47 -0.62 11.95
N GLN A 97 3.94 0.12 12.93
CA GLN A 97 4.14 -0.19 14.36
C GLN A 97 3.67 -1.60 14.77
N ASP A 98 2.74 -2.19 14.04
CA ASP A 98 2.23 -3.55 14.31
C ASP A 98 3.00 -4.63 13.55
N GLY A 99 4.07 -4.25 12.85
CA GLY A 99 4.93 -5.13 12.07
C GLY A 99 4.33 -5.61 10.75
N TRP A 100 3.31 -4.90 10.21
CA TRP A 100 2.78 -5.19 8.89
C TRP A 100 3.54 -4.43 7.80
N PRO A 101 3.87 -5.09 6.67
CA PRO A 101 4.44 -4.41 5.54
C PRO A 101 3.49 -3.36 4.97
N VAL A 102 4.01 -2.18 4.73
CA VAL A 102 3.39 -1.10 3.95
C VAL A 102 4.29 -0.77 2.77
N THR A 103 3.70 -0.49 1.62
CA THR A 103 4.45 -0.30 0.37
C THR A 103 4.45 1.17 -0.01
N ALA A 104 5.61 1.71 -0.35
CA ALA A 104 5.72 3.06 -0.88
C ALA A 104 4.89 3.20 -2.16
N VAL A 105 4.26 4.35 -2.34
CA VAL A 105 3.39 4.63 -3.48
C VAL A 105 4.16 4.70 -4.79
N TYR A 106 5.37 5.30 -4.74
CA TYR A 106 6.20 5.50 -5.92
C TYR A 106 7.20 4.36 -6.11
N GLU A 107 7.55 4.14 -7.35
CA GLU A 107 8.64 3.24 -7.71
C GLU A 107 9.95 3.66 -7.03
N TYR A 108 10.70 2.65 -6.59
CA TYR A 108 12.01 2.88 -5.97
C TYR A 108 13.05 3.23 -7.03
N LEU A 109 13.55 4.45 -6.96
CA LEU A 109 14.56 4.99 -7.86
C LEU A 109 15.92 5.24 -7.16
N GLY A 110 16.19 4.50 -6.08
CA GLY A 110 17.42 4.67 -5.31
C GLY A 110 17.32 5.76 -4.23
N SER A 111 16.11 6.20 -3.88
CA SER A 111 15.90 7.21 -2.84
C SER A 111 16.42 6.71 -1.49
N GLN A 112 17.15 7.59 -0.79
CA GLN A 112 17.58 7.31 0.58
C GLN A 112 16.53 7.82 1.57
N ILE A 113 16.23 6.98 2.55
CA ILE A 113 15.38 7.38 3.67
C ILE A 113 16.26 8.06 4.71
N SER A 114 15.74 9.08 5.36
CA SER A 114 16.43 9.70 6.48
C SER A 114 16.72 8.69 7.58
N SER A 115 17.98 8.53 7.96
CA SER A 115 18.38 7.65 9.07
C SER A 115 17.98 8.20 10.45
N THR A 116 17.63 9.48 10.51
CA THR A 116 17.24 10.19 11.74
C THR A 116 15.74 10.49 11.82
N GLY A 117 14.98 10.12 10.78
CA GLY A 117 13.57 10.48 10.64
C GLY A 117 13.39 11.94 10.21
N TYR A 118 12.16 12.42 10.36
CA TYR A 118 11.74 13.77 10.00
C TYR A 118 11.18 14.48 11.22
N ASN A 119 11.15 15.78 11.24
CA ASN A 119 10.54 16.56 12.32
C ASN A 119 9.05 16.84 12.04
N LEU A 120 8.32 17.30 13.04
CA LEU A 120 6.88 17.55 12.94
C LEU A 120 6.52 18.51 11.79
N LEU A 121 7.33 19.57 11.57
CA LEU A 121 7.03 20.56 10.53
C LEU A 121 7.26 20.01 9.12
N GLU A 122 8.18 19.05 8.98
CA GLU A 122 8.41 18.35 7.72
C GLU A 122 7.30 17.34 7.41
N MET A 123 6.67 16.79 8.46
CA MET A 123 5.57 15.82 8.33
C MET A 123 4.21 16.50 8.19
N ALA A 124 4.03 17.69 8.73
CA ALA A 124 2.78 18.44 8.56
C ALA A 124 2.66 18.96 7.13
N GLY A 125 1.47 18.84 6.55
CA GLY A 125 1.26 19.27 5.17
C GLY A 125 0.01 18.67 4.56
N THR A 126 -0.19 18.96 3.28
CA THR A 126 -1.29 18.40 2.49
C THR A 126 -0.80 17.24 1.64
N TYR A 127 -1.50 16.12 1.74
CA TYR A 127 -1.16 14.85 1.11
C TYR A 127 -2.27 14.39 0.16
N GLU A 128 -1.88 13.63 -0.82
CA GLU A 128 -2.77 12.80 -1.60
C GLU A 128 -2.90 11.42 -0.94
N LEU A 129 -4.12 10.99 -0.69
CA LEU A 129 -4.43 9.70 -0.09
C LEU A 129 -5.28 8.88 -1.05
N VAL A 130 -4.89 7.63 -1.25
CA VAL A 130 -5.73 6.60 -1.89
C VAL A 130 -6.16 5.60 -0.83
N ASN A 131 -7.47 5.43 -0.68
CA ASN A 131 -8.01 4.32 0.08
C ASN A 131 -8.25 3.15 -0.87
N HIS A 132 -7.42 2.12 -0.79
CA HIS A 132 -7.54 0.93 -1.65
C HIS A 132 -8.77 0.08 -1.35
N GLY A 133 -9.49 0.36 -0.26
CA GLY A 133 -10.69 -0.39 0.12
C GLY A 133 -10.41 -1.87 0.34
N THR A 134 -11.49 -2.65 0.28
CA THR A 134 -11.44 -4.10 0.48
C THR A 134 -11.91 -4.88 -0.74
N ASP A 135 -12.39 -4.22 -1.79
CA ASP A 135 -12.99 -4.86 -2.96
C ASP A 135 -12.04 -5.89 -3.59
N ALA A 136 -12.57 -7.07 -3.84
CA ALA A 136 -11.90 -8.17 -4.51
C ALA A 136 -12.59 -8.53 -5.85
N SER A 137 -13.62 -7.76 -6.25
CA SER A 137 -14.36 -8.00 -7.47
C SER A 137 -13.50 -7.77 -8.71
N THR A 138 -13.54 -8.70 -9.65
CA THR A 138 -12.97 -8.53 -10.98
C THR A 138 -13.88 -7.71 -11.90
N ALA A 139 -15.10 -7.41 -11.49
CA ALA A 139 -16.08 -6.68 -12.28
C ALA A 139 -16.00 -5.16 -12.09
N ASN A 140 -15.52 -4.71 -10.94
CA ASN A 140 -15.47 -3.29 -10.57
C ASN A 140 -14.03 -2.83 -10.36
N VAL A 141 -13.35 -2.63 -11.45
CA VAL A 141 -11.91 -2.34 -11.44
C VAL A 141 -11.62 -0.94 -11.97
N GLY A 142 -12.41 0.00 -11.53
CA GLY A 142 -12.13 1.41 -11.74
C GLY A 142 -10.78 1.81 -11.15
N MET A 143 -10.20 2.87 -11.67
CA MET A 143 -9.05 3.52 -11.08
C MET A 143 -9.49 4.27 -9.82
N LEU A 144 -8.84 3.99 -8.71
CA LEU A 144 -8.97 4.78 -7.49
C LEU A 144 -8.15 6.06 -7.66
N THR A 145 -8.79 7.18 -7.50
CA THR A 145 -8.15 8.49 -7.53
C THR A 145 -7.87 8.98 -6.12
N THR A 146 -6.95 9.92 -6.03
CA THR A 146 -6.56 10.51 -4.76
C THR A 146 -7.64 11.42 -4.17
N GLN A 147 -7.63 11.49 -2.85
CA GLN A 147 -8.35 12.48 -2.06
C GLN A 147 -7.34 13.29 -1.27
N ARG A 148 -7.58 14.60 -1.10
CA ARG A 148 -6.67 15.45 -0.33
C ARG A 148 -7.00 15.40 1.15
N VAL A 149 -5.95 15.21 1.95
CA VAL A 149 -5.99 15.29 3.41
C VAL A 149 -4.86 16.18 3.89
N SER A 150 -5.08 16.92 4.96
CA SER A 150 -4.04 17.75 5.59
C SER A 150 -3.77 17.25 7.00
N LEU A 151 -2.49 17.02 7.29
CA LEU A 151 -1.96 16.76 8.62
C LEU A 151 -1.54 18.10 9.20
N ASN A 152 -2.29 18.62 10.16
CA ASN A 152 -2.03 19.92 10.75
C ASN A 152 -1.05 19.81 11.93
N THR A 153 -0.28 20.85 12.17
CA THR A 153 0.72 20.89 13.26
C THR A 153 0.12 20.79 14.67
N ASP A 154 -1.18 21.03 14.79
CA ASP A 154 -1.94 20.87 16.05
C ASP A 154 -2.41 19.42 16.30
N GLY A 155 -2.04 18.49 15.43
CA GLY A 155 -2.41 17.07 15.53
C GLY A 155 -3.77 16.74 14.94
N THR A 156 -4.44 17.68 14.27
CA THR A 156 -5.70 17.40 13.57
C THR A 156 -5.49 16.96 12.13
N ILE A 157 -6.42 16.16 11.61
CA ILE A 157 -6.54 15.79 10.19
C ILE A 157 -7.77 16.50 9.64
N THR A 158 -7.60 17.14 8.48
CA THR A 158 -8.69 17.82 7.77
C THR A 158 -8.70 17.47 6.29
N GLY A 159 -9.79 17.81 5.58
CA GLY A 159 -9.96 17.50 4.15
C GLY A 159 -10.96 16.37 3.92
N ALA A 160 -10.65 15.43 3.04
CA ALA A 160 -11.52 14.30 2.74
C ALA A 160 -11.79 13.38 3.95
N TYR A 161 -10.90 13.39 4.90
CA TYR A 161 -11.03 12.70 6.18
C TYR A 161 -10.76 13.67 7.32
N THR A 162 -11.39 13.40 8.46
CA THR A 162 -11.17 14.15 9.70
C THR A 162 -10.75 13.19 10.80
N GLY A 163 -9.90 13.66 11.70
CA GLY A 163 -9.38 12.85 12.80
C GLY A 163 -8.20 13.49 13.49
N THR A 164 -7.39 12.68 14.08
CA THR A 164 -6.14 13.11 14.73
C THR A 164 -4.97 12.27 14.25
N TRP A 165 -3.80 12.85 14.27
CA TRP A 165 -2.54 12.18 14.02
C TRP A 165 -1.53 12.57 15.09
N SER A 166 -0.54 11.73 15.28
CA SER A 166 0.56 12.00 16.20
C SER A 166 1.88 11.77 15.49
N TYR A 167 2.87 12.53 15.89
CA TYR A 167 4.23 12.43 15.43
C TYR A 167 5.10 11.79 16.51
N GLN A 168 5.89 10.81 16.12
CA GLN A 168 6.86 10.17 16.98
C GLN A 168 8.26 10.38 16.42
N SER A 169 9.07 11.19 17.07
CA SER A 169 10.43 11.54 16.67
C SER A 169 11.32 10.29 16.52
N GLY A 170 12.11 10.26 15.44
CA GLY A 170 13.09 9.18 15.21
C GLY A 170 12.48 7.87 14.72
N THR A 171 11.22 7.87 14.29
CA THR A 171 10.56 6.72 13.69
C THR A 171 10.09 7.02 12.27
N TYR A 172 9.59 5.99 11.58
CA TYR A 172 8.96 6.11 10.26
C TYR A 172 7.42 6.11 10.34
N TYR A 173 6.83 6.30 11.51
CA TYR A 173 5.40 6.34 11.76
C TYR A 173 4.97 7.64 12.42
#